data_eac4e6ea8b836c5eb65c7d6d90c387d3
#
_entry.id   eac4e6ea8b836c5eb65c7d6d90c387d3
#
_cell.length_a   1.000
_cell.length_b   1.000
_cell.length_c   1.000
_cell.angle_alpha   90.00
_cell.angle_beta   90.00
_cell.angle_gamma   90.00
#
_symmetry.space_group_name_H-M   'P 1'
#
loop_
_entity.id
_entity.type
_entity.pdbx_description
1 polymer ?
#
loop_
_entity_poly.entity_id
_entity_poly.type
_entity_poly.pdbx_seq_one_letter_code
_entity_poly.pdbx_strand_id
1 'polypeptide(L)'
;MEQWVQRSKGILLTFGLAVLAVILGDVMPVIGSAVFAIIFGMLVSNFYTLPSDFKPGINYSAKKLLHYSIIALGFTMSFAQVQQTGLESLQVTLVTIVAAFLTAALVGKWLGLSDHLRTLVGFGTAICGGSAIAAASPIIKADDEEIALSISTIFLFNIIAVFLFPFLGHVLQMTDAQFGLFAGTAINDTSSVVAAGYSYSSGAGDIATIVKLTRALMILPACLILSLIEARRQKKSGESVNWKKIFPMFILWFLVASVVTSVGIFPKEFIPYAKLASKWLMAIALAGIGCQVSFKSFREAGAKPIATGLATWFVVGATSLFIQYFVMK
;
A
#
# COMPACT_ATOMS: atom_id res chain seq x y z
N MET A 1 23.41 -11.15 16.58
CA MET A 1 24.07 -11.76 15.41
C MET A 1 23.18 -12.82 14.73
N GLU A 2 22.59 -13.77 15.45
CA GLU A 2 21.73 -14.83 14.88
C GLU A 2 20.58 -14.33 14.01
N GLN A 3 19.87 -13.28 14.41
CA GLN A 3 18.76 -12.74 13.62
C GLN A 3 19.17 -12.18 12.25
N TRP A 4 20.38 -11.65 12.13
CA TRP A 4 20.90 -11.14 10.87
C TRP A 4 21.33 -12.28 9.94
N VAL A 5 21.92 -13.33 10.50
CA VAL A 5 22.27 -14.55 9.74
C VAL A 5 21.00 -15.22 9.18
N GLN A 6 19.93 -15.28 9.96
CA GLN A 6 18.65 -15.83 9.51
C GLN A 6 17.97 -14.98 8.41
N ARG A 7 18.22 -13.68 8.38
CA ARG A 7 17.64 -12.78 7.36
C ARG A 7 18.49 -12.67 6.10
N SER A 8 19.79 -12.98 6.18
CA SER A 8 20.75 -12.73 5.10
C SER A 8 20.36 -13.39 3.78
N LYS A 9 19.95 -14.67 3.82
CA LYS A 9 19.57 -15.43 2.61
C LYS A 9 18.43 -14.77 1.84
N GLY A 10 17.36 -14.39 2.53
CA GLY A 10 16.21 -13.74 1.91
C GLY A 10 16.52 -12.31 1.43
N ILE A 11 17.34 -11.55 2.17
CA ILE A 11 17.76 -10.21 1.75
C ILE A 11 18.67 -10.29 0.51
N LEU A 12 19.60 -11.24 0.45
CA LEU A 12 20.47 -11.44 -0.72
C LEU A 12 19.65 -11.84 -1.96
N LEU A 13 18.64 -12.70 -1.80
CA LEU A 13 17.73 -13.04 -2.90
C LEU A 13 17.00 -11.79 -3.41
N THR A 14 16.36 -11.03 -2.52
CA THR A 14 15.60 -9.83 -2.92
C THR A 14 16.50 -8.74 -3.48
N PHE A 15 17.74 -8.61 -3.00
CA PHE A 15 18.75 -7.72 -3.56
C PHE A 15 19.16 -8.15 -4.98
N GLY A 16 19.44 -9.44 -5.21
CA GLY A 16 19.77 -9.95 -6.54
C GLY A 16 18.65 -9.71 -7.56
N LEU A 17 17.39 -9.95 -7.16
CA LEU A 17 16.22 -9.65 -7.99
C LEU A 17 16.07 -8.15 -8.26
N ALA A 18 16.36 -7.31 -7.27
CA ALA A 18 16.32 -5.85 -7.42
C ALA A 18 17.40 -5.35 -8.39
N VAL A 19 18.61 -5.93 -8.37
CA VAL A 19 19.67 -5.58 -9.33
C VAL A 19 19.20 -5.85 -10.76
N LEU A 20 18.65 -7.04 -11.02
CA LEU A 20 18.09 -7.38 -12.34
C LEU A 20 16.93 -6.44 -12.72
N ALA A 21 16.07 -6.12 -11.77
CA ALA A 21 14.94 -5.22 -11.99
C ALA A 21 15.37 -3.77 -12.32
N VAL A 22 16.41 -3.27 -11.67
CA VAL A 22 16.95 -1.92 -11.94
C VAL A 22 17.60 -1.89 -13.32
N ILE A 23 18.42 -2.89 -13.66
CA ILE A 23 19.06 -2.98 -14.98
C ILE A 23 18.00 -3.01 -16.09
N LEU A 24 16.97 -3.86 -15.98
CA LEU A 24 15.92 -3.94 -16.98
C LEU A 24 15.00 -2.71 -16.98
N GLY A 25 14.76 -2.10 -15.82
CA GLY A 25 13.99 -0.86 -15.72
C GLY A 25 14.69 0.33 -16.38
N ASP A 26 16.02 0.38 -16.36
CA ASP A 26 16.80 1.40 -17.06
C ASP A 26 16.80 1.16 -18.61
N VAL A 27 16.70 -0.10 -19.05
CA VAL A 27 16.57 -0.47 -20.48
C VAL A 27 15.14 -0.26 -21.00
N MET A 28 14.14 -0.51 -20.14
CA MET A 28 12.71 -0.39 -20.48
C MET A 28 11.99 0.58 -19.51
N PRO A 29 12.22 1.89 -19.64
CA PRO A 29 11.68 2.90 -18.71
C PRO A 29 10.15 2.92 -18.61
N VAL A 30 9.46 2.51 -19.69
CA VAL A 30 7.97 2.44 -19.75
C VAL A 30 7.40 1.48 -18.69
N ILE A 31 8.12 0.40 -18.37
CA ILE A 31 7.69 -0.57 -17.37
C ILE A 31 8.23 -0.18 -15.98
N GLY A 32 9.46 0.31 -15.94
CA GLY A 32 10.13 0.75 -14.73
C GLY A 32 10.64 -0.37 -13.82
N SER A 33 11.66 -0.06 -13.02
CA SER A 33 12.31 -1.01 -12.12
C SER A 33 11.39 -1.57 -11.04
N ALA A 34 10.40 -0.78 -10.61
CA ALA A 34 9.45 -1.16 -9.57
C ALA A 34 8.59 -2.37 -9.99
N VAL A 35 8.08 -2.34 -11.21
CA VAL A 35 7.25 -3.42 -11.77
C VAL A 35 8.09 -4.66 -12.03
N PHE A 36 9.29 -4.53 -12.61
CA PHE A 36 10.18 -5.66 -12.81
C PHE A 36 10.54 -6.35 -11.49
N ALA A 37 10.77 -5.58 -10.42
CA ALA A 37 11.07 -6.17 -9.10
C ALA A 37 9.93 -7.05 -8.58
N ILE A 38 8.69 -6.60 -8.70
CA ILE A 38 7.52 -7.40 -8.34
C ILE A 38 7.40 -8.64 -9.22
N ILE A 39 7.53 -8.49 -10.55
CA ILE A 39 7.44 -9.62 -11.49
C ILE A 39 8.47 -10.69 -11.16
N PHE A 40 9.74 -10.33 -10.97
CA PHE A 40 10.78 -11.32 -10.65
C PHE A 40 10.53 -12.01 -9.32
N GLY A 41 10.09 -11.26 -8.29
CA GLY A 41 9.67 -11.85 -7.02
C GLY A 41 8.53 -12.86 -7.20
N MET A 42 7.49 -12.51 -7.97
CA MET A 42 6.35 -13.38 -8.28
C MET A 42 6.77 -14.63 -9.05
N LEU A 43 7.64 -14.48 -10.05
CA LEU A 43 8.16 -15.64 -10.79
C LEU A 43 8.90 -16.61 -9.87
N VAL A 44 9.79 -16.09 -9.03
CA VAL A 44 10.54 -16.92 -8.09
C VAL A 44 9.59 -17.65 -7.13
N SER A 45 8.61 -16.95 -6.51
CA SER A 45 7.74 -17.57 -5.50
C SER A 45 6.74 -18.57 -6.05
N ASN A 46 6.35 -18.48 -7.31
CA ASN A 46 5.35 -19.36 -7.91
C ASN A 46 5.96 -20.51 -8.74
N PHE A 47 7.20 -20.35 -9.25
CA PHE A 47 7.88 -21.39 -10.02
C PHE A 47 8.94 -22.14 -9.23
N TYR A 48 9.42 -21.61 -8.09
CA TYR A 48 10.40 -22.27 -7.23
C TYR A 48 9.88 -22.36 -5.79
N THR A 49 10.01 -23.55 -5.21
CA THR A 49 9.70 -23.74 -3.78
C THR A 49 10.85 -23.20 -2.94
N LEU A 50 10.70 -21.98 -2.44
CA LEU A 50 11.71 -21.36 -1.60
C LEU A 50 11.78 -22.05 -0.24
N PRO A 51 12.98 -22.45 0.24
CA PRO A 51 13.18 -22.96 1.58
C PRO A 51 12.69 -21.97 2.66
N SER A 52 12.26 -22.50 3.80
CA SER A 52 11.76 -21.69 4.93
C SER A 52 12.77 -20.65 5.43
N ASP A 53 14.06 -20.91 5.28
CA ASP A 53 15.16 -20.03 5.68
C ASP A 53 15.18 -18.68 4.94
N PHE A 54 14.55 -18.59 3.77
CA PHE A 54 14.47 -17.33 3.01
C PHE A 54 13.36 -16.41 3.53
N LYS A 55 12.30 -16.98 4.15
CA LYS A 55 11.11 -16.23 4.59
C LYS A 55 11.42 -15.05 5.54
N PRO A 56 12.29 -15.18 6.57
CA PRO A 56 12.58 -14.07 7.47
C PRO A 56 13.20 -12.86 6.76
N GLY A 57 14.12 -13.12 5.79
CA GLY A 57 14.75 -12.06 5.00
C GLY A 57 13.81 -11.43 4.00
N ILE A 58 12.99 -12.21 3.29
CA ILE A 58 11.96 -11.72 2.37
C ILE A 58 10.96 -10.83 3.12
N ASN A 59 10.47 -11.26 4.29
CA ASN A 59 9.57 -10.47 5.14
C ASN A 59 10.22 -9.16 5.61
N TYR A 60 11.50 -9.21 5.96
CA TYR A 60 12.24 -8.00 6.35
C TYR A 60 12.35 -7.02 5.17
N SER A 61 12.72 -7.51 3.99
CA SER A 61 12.79 -6.71 2.76
C SER A 61 11.44 -6.08 2.43
N ALA A 62 10.38 -6.87 2.36
CA ALA A 62 9.05 -6.43 1.99
C ALA A 62 8.45 -5.37 2.95
N LYS A 63 8.77 -5.44 4.25
CA LYS A 63 8.19 -4.54 5.25
C LYS A 63 9.15 -3.44 5.69
N LYS A 64 10.34 -3.81 6.17
CA LYS A 64 11.25 -2.84 6.80
C LYS A 64 11.99 -2.01 5.76
N LEU A 65 12.48 -2.62 4.67
CA LEU A 65 13.18 -1.86 3.64
C LEU A 65 12.23 -0.94 2.88
N LEU A 66 10.94 -1.32 2.71
CA LEU A 66 9.92 -0.41 2.19
C LEU A 66 9.76 0.83 3.08
N HIS A 67 9.62 0.63 4.41
CA HIS A 67 9.51 1.76 5.32
C HIS A 67 10.75 2.67 5.28
N TYR A 68 11.94 2.09 5.21
CA TYR A 68 13.18 2.86 5.09
C TYR A 68 13.29 3.59 3.75
N SER A 69 12.81 3.01 2.65
CA SER A 69 12.76 3.69 1.36
C SER A 69 11.86 4.92 1.39
N ILE A 70 10.69 4.82 2.04
CA ILE A 70 9.76 5.94 2.20
C ILE A 70 10.35 7.03 3.10
N ILE A 71 11.03 6.65 4.20
CA ILE A 71 11.72 7.61 5.07
C ILE A 71 12.83 8.34 4.28
N ALA A 72 13.63 7.58 3.51
CA ALA A 72 14.68 8.17 2.65
C ALA A 72 14.08 9.12 1.60
N LEU A 73 12.90 8.80 1.05
CA LEU A 73 12.16 9.67 0.15
C LEU A 73 11.77 10.99 0.83
N GLY A 74 11.44 10.98 2.13
CA GLY A 74 11.14 12.19 2.90
C GLY A 74 12.24 13.23 2.86
N PHE A 75 13.52 12.82 2.80
CA PHE A 75 14.66 13.73 2.64
C PHE A 75 14.77 14.37 1.24
N THR A 76 13.97 13.92 0.27
CA THR A 76 13.98 14.49 -1.09
C THR A 76 12.82 15.46 -1.33
N MET A 77 11.91 15.61 -0.37
CA MET A 77 10.69 16.40 -0.48
C MET A 77 10.68 17.54 0.56
N SER A 78 10.12 18.70 0.18
CA SER A 78 9.87 19.76 1.14
C SER A 78 8.58 19.47 1.95
N PHE A 79 8.59 19.88 3.22
CA PHE A 79 7.41 19.73 4.08
C PHE A 79 6.20 20.50 3.53
N ALA A 80 6.42 21.68 2.93
CA ALA A 80 5.35 22.45 2.27
C ALA A 80 4.68 21.66 1.15
N GLN A 81 5.46 20.99 0.31
CA GLN A 81 4.93 20.11 -0.75
C GLN A 81 4.14 18.93 -0.16
N VAL A 82 4.66 18.29 0.87
CA VAL A 82 3.97 17.18 1.55
C VAL A 82 2.65 17.64 2.16
N GLN A 83 2.66 18.78 2.84
CA GLN A 83 1.47 19.37 3.44
C GLN A 83 0.42 19.75 2.39
N GLN A 84 0.83 20.45 1.34
CA GLN A 84 -0.07 20.89 0.28
C GLN A 84 -0.73 19.71 -0.40
N THR A 85 0.06 18.76 -0.93
CA THR A 85 -0.47 17.55 -1.59
C THR A 85 -1.35 16.73 -0.65
N GLY A 86 -0.95 16.59 0.62
CA GLY A 86 -1.74 15.89 1.63
C GLY A 86 -3.11 16.52 1.84
N LEU A 87 -3.16 17.84 2.02
CA LEU A 87 -4.41 18.58 2.23
C LEU A 87 -5.30 18.56 0.98
N GLU A 88 -4.75 18.78 -0.21
CA GLU A 88 -5.47 18.73 -1.48
C GLU A 88 -6.08 17.33 -1.73
N SER A 89 -5.40 16.28 -1.31
CA SER A 89 -5.88 14.90 -1.47
C SER A 89 -6.98 14.51 -0.47
N LEU A 90 -7.15 15.23 0.63
CA LEU A 90 -8.09 14.85 1.71
C LEU A 90 -9.53 14.74 1.21
N GLN A 91 -9.99 15.64 0.35
CA GLN A 91 -11.35 15.62 -0.17
C GLN A 91 -11.62 14.32 -0.93
N VAL A 92 -10.75 13.95 -1.87
CA VAL A 92 -10.88 12.70 -2.64
C VAL A 92 -10.74 11.49 -1.72
N THR A 93 -9.79 11.55 -0.79
CA THR A 93 -9.52 10.48 0.18
C THR A 93 -10.74 10.20 1.05
N LEU A 94 -11.37 11.22 1.64
CA LEU A 94 -12.53 11.03 2.52
C LEU A 94 -13.73 10.45 1.76
N VAL A 95 -14.02 10.98 0.58
CA VAL A 95 -15.15 10.47 -0.22
C VAL A 95 -14.90 9.04 -0.69
N THR A 96 -13.68 8.71 -1.14
CA THR A 96 -13.34 7.35 -1.56
C THR A 96 -13.35 6.36 -0.39
N ILE A 97 -12.98 6.77 0.82
CA ILE A 97 -13.08 5.95 2.03
C ILE A 97 -14.55 5.63 2.33
N VAL A 98 -15.42 6.63 2.31
CA VAL A 98 -16.87 6.43 2.54
C VAL A 98 -17.45 5.51 1.46
N ALA A 99 -17.13 5.75 0.19
CA ALA A 99 -17.56 4.91 -0.93
C ALA A 99 -17.11 3.45 -0.76
N ALA A 100 -15.86 3.23 -0.31
CA ALA A 100 -15.35 1.88 -0.06
C ALA A 100 -16.13 1.16 1.03
N PHE A 101 -16.34 1.80 2.18
CA PHE A 101 -17.08 1.18 3.29
C PHE A 101 -18.54 0.88 2.91
N LEU A 102 -19.21 1.83 2.25
CA LEU A 102 -20.59 1.62 1.80
C LEU A 102 -20.68 0.47 0.80
N THR A 103 -19.82 0.44 -0.21
CA THR A 103 -19.83 -0.60 -1.23
C THR A 103 -19.51 -1.97 -0.64
N ALA A 104 -18.49 -2.08 0.20
CA ALA A 104 -18.14 -3.33 0.86
C ALA A 104 -19.29 -3.85 1.75
N ALA A 105 -19.96 -2.95 2.49
CA ALA A 105 -21.09 -3.30 3.33
C ALA A 105 -22.31 -3.76 2.51
N LEU A 106 -22.68 -3.04 1.45
CA LEU A 106 -23.86 -3.32 0.64
C LEU A 106 -23.66 -4.54 -0.25
N VAL A 107 -22.58 -4.58 -1.03
CA VAL A 107 -22.29 -5.70 -1.94
C VAL A 107 -21.95 -6.95 -1.15
N GLY A 108 -21.15 -6.85 -0.08
CA GLY A 108 -20.81 -7.99 0.77
C GLY A 108 -22.07 -8.58 1.45
N LYS A 109 -23.01 -7.75 1.90
CA LYS A 109 -24.29 -8.19 2.42
C LYS A 109 -25.12 -8.90 1.36
N TRP A 110 -25.20 -8.33 0.16
CA TRP A 110 -25.95 -8.92 -0.96
C TRP A 110 -25.39 -10.28 -1.38
N LEU A 111 -24.07 -10.46 -1.35
CA LEU A 111 -23.40 -11.72 -1.66
C LEU A 111 -23.38 -12.71 -0.47
N GLY A 112 -23.92 -12.33 0.70
CA GLY A 112 -24.00 -13.19 1.87
C GLY A 112 -22.68 -13.41 2.58
N LEU A 113 -21.77 -12.41 2.58
CA LEU A 113 -20.55 -12.42 3.40
C LEU A 113 -20.88 -12.13 4.86
N SER A 114 -20.07 -12.69 5.78
CA SER A 114 -20.16 -12.37 7.21
C SER A 114 -19.91 -10.87 7.46
N ASP A 115 -20.41 -10.36 8.58
CA ASP A 115 -20.20 -8.96 8.98
C ASP A 115 -18.70 -8.65 9.12
N HIS A 116 -17.92 -9.60 9.64
CA HIS A 116 -16.48 -9.45 9.81
C HIS A 116 -15.78 -9.35 8.45
N LEU A 117 -16.03 -10.31 7.54
CA LEU A 117 -15.34 -10.36 6.26
C LEU A 117 -15.61 -9.12 5.40
N ARG A 118 -16.88 -8.64 5.32
CA ARG A 118 -17.19 -7.39 4.60
C ARG A 118 -16.59 -6.15 5.26
N THR A 119 -16.49 -6.12 6.61
CA THR A 119 -15.80 -5.04 7.33
C THR A 119 -14.31 -5.05 7.01
N LEU A 120 -13.65 -6.21 7.04
CA LEU A 120 -12.23 -6.33 6.72
C LEU A 120 -11.91 -5.98 5.27
N VAL A 121 -12.72 -6.43 4.30
CA VAL A 121 -12.58 -6.02 2.88
C VAL A 121 -12.77 -4.52 2.74
N GLY A 122 -13.75 -3.94 3.45
CA GLY A 122 -13.97 -2.49 3.50
C GLY A 122 -12.74 -1.74 4.04
N PHE A 123 -12.20 -2.12 5.18
CA PHE A 123 -10.99 -1.52 5.77
C PHE A 123 -9.77 -1.67 4.86
N GLY A 124 -9.57 -2.86 4.28
CA GLY A 124 -8.48 -3.13 3.36
C GLY A 124 -8.54 -2.24 2.12
N THR A 125 -9.72 -2.09 1.50
CA THR A 125 -9.89 -1.25 0.31
C THR A 125 -9.90 0.24 0.65
N ALA A 126 -10.53 0.62 1.76
CA ALA A 126 -10.70 2.02 2.15
C ALA A 126 -9.40 2.70 2.57
N ILE A 127 -8.44 2.00 3.18
CA ILE A 127 -7.34 2.66 3.89
C ILE A 127 -5.97 2.25 3.32
N CYS A 128 -5.39 1.13 3.79
CA CYS A 128 -4.02 0.76 3.44
C CYS A 128 -3.81 -0.77 3.32
N GLY A 129 -4.81 -1.48 2.82
CA GLY A 129 -4.68 -2.90 2.54
C GLY A 129 -4.55 -3.75 3.80
N GLY A 130 -3.59 -4.67 3.81
CA GLY A 130 -3.38 -5.62 4.89
C GLY A 130 -3.13 -5.00 6.27
N SER A 131 -2.52 -3.81 6.33
CA SER A 131 -2.29 -3.11 7.61
C SER A 131 -3.60 -2.67 8.26
N ALA A 132 -4.57 -2.21 7.45
CA ALA A 132 -5.89 -1.83 7.94
C ALA A 132 -6.69 -3.06 8.39
N ILE A 133 -6.60 -4.18 7.65
CA ILE A 133 -7.19 -5.45 8.05
C ILE A 133 -6.62 -5.92 9.40
N ALA A 134 -5.30 -5.91 9.54
CA ALA A 134 -4.62 -6.31 10.77
C ALA A 134 -4.97 -5.43 11.99
N ALA A 135 -5.29 -4.14 11.77
CA ALA A 135 -5.72 -3.24 12.82
C ALA A 135 -7.20 -3.43 13.20
N ALA A 136 -8.06 -3.71 12.21
CA ALA A 136 -9.50 -3.88 12.42
C ALA A 136 -9.85 -5.27 12.99
N SER A 137 -9.12 -6.33 12.58
CA SER A 137 -9.45 -7.71 12.94
C SER A 137 -9.55 -7.98 14.45
N PRO A 138 -8.64 -7.50 15.33
CA PRO A 138 -8.79 -7.72 16.77
C PRO A 138 -9.96 -6.94 17.38
N ILE A 139 -10.35 -5.81 16.79
CA ILE A 139 -11.46 -4.97 17.28
C ILE A 139 -12.79 -5.73 17.10
N ILE A 140 -12.97 -6.37 15.93
CA ILE A 140 -14.20 -7.12 15.62
C ILE A 140 -14.09 -8.61 15.97
N LYS A 141 -12.93 -9.05 16.50
CA LYS A 141 -12.64 -10.45 16.86
C LYS A 141 -12.84 -11.40 15.65
N ALA A 142 -12.41 -10.97 14.45
CA ALA A 142 -12.43 -11.79 13.26
C ALA A 142 -11.53 -13.02 13.42
N ASP A 143 -11.93 -14.14 12.83
CA ASP A 143 -11.15 -15.37 12.84
C ASP A 143 -10.01 -15.32 11.79
N ASP A 144 -9.06 -16.26 11.92
CA ASP A 144 -7.88 -16.31 11.05
C ASP A 144 -8.25 -16.57 9.58
N GLU A 145 -9.34 -17.30 9.32
CA GLU A 145 -9.82 -17.58 7.96
C GLU A 145 -10.37 -16.30 7.32
N GLU A 146 -11.22 -15.54 8.01
CA GLU A 146 -11.76 -14.26 7.54
C GLU A 146 -10.63 -13.25 7.26
N ILE A 147 -9.61 -13.20 8.13
CA ILE A 147 -8.42 -12.37 7.95
C ILE A 147 -7.67 -12.78 6.70
N ALA A 148 -7.40 -14.07 6.51
CA ALA A 148 -6.66 -14.59 5.37
C ALA A 148 -7.38 -14.34 4.04
N LEU A 149 -8.71 -14.58 3.99
CA LEU A 149 -9.54 -14.35 2.81
C LEU A 149 -9.57 -12.87 2.42
N SER A 150 -9.73 -11.98 3.40
CA SER A 150 -9.73 -10.54 3.16
C SER A 150 -8.37 -10.04 2.66
N ILE A 151 -7.27 -10.48 3.27
CA ILE A 151 -5.92 -10.13 2.84
C ILE A 151 -5.67 -10.61 1.41
N SER A 152 -5.99 -11.88 1.09
CA SER A 152 -5.80 -12.44 -0.25
C SER A 152 -6.61 -11.69 -1.31
N THR A 153 -7.85 -11.32 -0.99
CA THR A 153 -8.70 -10.51 -1.87
C THR A 153 -8.05 -9.15 -2.19
N ILE A 154 -7.60 -8.43 -1.17
CA ILE A 154 -6.98 -7.11 -1.34
C ILE A 154 -5.66 -7.20 -2.09
N PHE A 155 -4.83 -8.20 -1.82
CA PHE A 155 -3.57 -8.41 -2.53
C PHE A 155 -3.76 -8.70 -4.02
N LEU A 156 -4.79 -9.45 -4.39
CA LEU A 156 -5.13 -9.69 -5.79
C LEU A 156 -5.32 -8.37 -6.56
N PHE A 157 -6.15 -7.47 -6.04
CA PHE A 157 -6.42 -6.19 -6.69
C PHE A 157 -5.22 -5.24 -6.65
N ASN A 158 -4.39 -5.32 -5.62
CA ASN A 158 -3.15 -4.56 -5.57
C ASN A 158 -2.19 -4.93 -6.71
N ILE A 159 -2.05 -6.23 -7.00
CA ILE A 159 -1.20 -6.70 -8.10
C ILE A 159 -1.77 -6.26 -9.44
N ILE A 160 -3.07 -6.45 -9.65
CA ILE A 160 -3.72 -6.00 -10.88
C ILE A 160 -3.53 -4.48 -11.05
N ALA A 161 -3.66 -3.71 -9.97
CA ALA A 161 -3.52 -2.26 -10.01
C ALA A 161 -2.12 -1.78 -10.42
N VAL A 162 -1.06 -2.49 -10.00
CA VAL A 162 0.32 -2.13 -10.36
C VAL A 162 0.53 -2.08 -11.88
N PHE A 163 -0.15 -2.94 -12.62
CA PHE A 163 -0.06 -3.01 -14.08
C PHE A 163 -1.16 -2.18 -14.76
N LEU A 164 -2.39 -2.32 -14.29
CA LEU A 164 -3.56 -1.72 -14.93
C LEU A 164 -3.59 -0.19 -14.80
N PHE A 165 -3.22 0.36 -13.63
CA PHE A 165 -3.37 1.79 -13.39
C PHE A 165 -2.40 2.65 -14.21
N PRO A 166 -1.09 2.33 -14.33
CA PRO A 166 -0.19 3.08 -15.21
C PRO A 166 -0.67 3.04 -16.68
N PHE A 167 -1.15 1.87 -17.12
CA PHE A 167 -1.75 1.74 -18.45
C PHE A 167 -2.96 2.67 -18.63
N LEU A 168 -3.91 2.66 -17.68
CA LEU A 168 -5.07 3.56 -17.70
C LEU A 168 -4.64 5.04 -17.64
N GLY A 169 -3.65 5.38 -16.83
CA GLY A 169 -3.12 6.73 -16.74
C GLY A 169 -2.59 7.25 -18.09
N HIS A 170 -1.86 6.42 -18.82
CA HIS A 170 -1.38 6.76 -20.17
C HIS A 170 -2.52 6.87 -21.20
N VAL A 171 -3.49 5.94 -21.16
CA VAL A 171 -4.66 6.00 -22.06
C VAL A 171 -5.50 7.26 -21.81
N LEU A 172 -5.67 7.65 -20.55
CA LEU A 172 -6.40 8.85 -20.15
C LEU A 172 -5.55 10.13 -20.20
N GLN A 173 -4.28 10.04 -20.64
CA GLN A 173 -3.33 11.16 -20.75
C GLN A 173 -3.24 12.00 -19.47
N MET A 174 -3.20 11.33 -18.32
CA MET A 174 -3.15 11.99 -17.01
C MET A 174 -1.82 12.71 -16.79
N THR A 175 -1.88 13.90 -16.19
CA THR A 175 -0.68 14.55 -15.65
C THR A 175 -0.15 13.79 -14.43
N ASP A 176 1.10 14.05 -14.03
CA ASP A 176 1.70 13.45 -12.81
C ASP A 176 0.84 13.67 -11.56
N ALA A 177 0.25 14.88 -11.42
CA ALA A 177 -0.62 15.22 -10.32
C ALA A 177 -1.92 14.39 -10.32
N GLN A 178 -2.55 14.29 -11.48
CA GLN A 178 -3.79 13.53 -11.64
C GLN A 178 -3.56 12.05 -11.41
N PHE A 179 -2.51 11.47 -12.03
CA PHE A 179 -2.20 10.08 -11.84
C PHE A 179 -1.77 9.77 -10.39
N GLY A 180 -0.93 10.63 -9.79
CA GLY A 180 -0.51 10.48 -8.40
C GLY A 180 -1.68 10.47 -7.41
N LEU A 181 -2.63 11.39 -7.59
CA LEU A 181 -3.85 11.44 -6.80
C LEU A 181 -4.74 10.20 -7.03
N PHE A 182 -4.92 9.78 -8.29
CA PHE A 182 -5.67 8.58 -8.65
C PHE A 182 -5.06 7.32 -8.05
N ALA A 183 -3.77 7.08 -8.27
CA ALA A 183 -3.06 5.92 -7.75
C ALA A 183 -3.06 5.88 -6.21
N GLY A 184 -2.78 7.02 -5.56
CA GLY A 184 -2.74 7.13 -4.11
C GLY A 184 -4.09 6.87 -3.43
N THR A 185 -5.20 7.27 -4.08
CA THR A 185 -6.56 7.10 -3.55
C THR A 185 -7.23 5.80 -3.96
N ALA A 186 -6.88 5.20 -5.10
CA ALA A 186 -7.60 4.04 -5.64
C ALA A 186 -6.85 2.70 -5.51
N ILE A 187 -5.53 2.70 -5.32
CA ILE A 187 -4.76 1.49 -5.01
C ILE A 187 -4.73 1.29 -3.49
N ASN A 188 -4.95 0.04 -3.03
CA ASN A 188 -5.20 -0.19 -1.61
C ASN A 188 -3.92 -0.21 -0.76
N ASP A 189 -2.84 -0.83 -1.21
CA ASP A 189 -1.60 -0.99 -0.45
C ASP A 189 -0.53 0.04 -0.84
N THR A 190 0.27 0.47 0.16
CA THR A 190 1.32 1.48 -0.04
C THR A 190 2.40 1.02 -1.02
N SER A 191 2.80 -0.24 -0.97
CA SER A 191 3.83 -0.77 -1.87
C SER A 191 3.38 -0.77 -3.33
N SER A 192 2.12 -1.13 -3.57
CA SER A 192 1.52 -1.15 -4.89
C SER A 192 1.29 0.26 -5.44
N VAL A 193 0.94 1.23 -4.57
CA VAL A 193 0.86 2.66 -4.93
C VAL A 193 2.22 3.17 -5.38
N VAL A 194 3.24 2.89 -4.61
CA VAL A 194 4.62 3.28 -4.91
C VAL A 194 5.07 2.65 -6.24
N ALA A 195 4.83 1.35 -6.42
CA ALA A 195 5.18 0.65 -7.66
C ALA A 195 4.48 1.24 -8.88
N ALA A 196 3.16 1.43 -8.82
CA ALA A 196 2.37 2.01 -9.90
C ALA A 196 2.76 3.48 -10.17
N GLY A 197 2.94 4.27 -9.11
CA GLY A 197 3.31 5.68 -9.20
C GLY A 197 4.64 5.88 -9.91
N TYR A 198 5.69 5.20 -9.45
CA TYR A 198 7.02 5.31 -10.06
C TYR A 198 7.17 4.58 -11.40
N SER A 199 6.28 3.64 -11.72
CA SER A 199 6.16 3.08 -13.05
C SER A 199 5.59 4.09 -14.05
N TYR A 200 4.71 4.99 -13.60
CA TYR A 200 4.16 6.06 -14.44
C TYR A 200 5.18 7.18 -14.66
N SER A 201 5.63 7.81 -13.60
CA SER A 201 6.70 8.81 -13.59
C SER A 201 7.26 9.03 -12.18
N SER A 202 8.42 9.69 -12.08
CA SER A 202 8.97 10.07 -10.77
C SER A 202 8.07 11.06 -10.02
N GLY A 203 7.52 12.05 -10.71
CA GLY A 203 6.60 13.03 -10.13
C GLY A 203 5.30 12.42 -9.65
N ALA A 204 4.70 11.54 -10.45
CA ALA A 204 3.50 10.81 -10.05
C ALA A 204 3.76 9.87 -8.86
N GLY A 205 4.93 9.23 -8.79
CA GLY A 205 5.33 8.37 -7.66
C GLY A 205 5.44 9.14 -6.35
N ASP A 206 6.04 10.33 -6.39
CA ASP A 206 6.17 11.22 -5.24
C ASP A 206 4.78 11.62 -4.71
N ILE A 207 3.91 12.12 -5.58
CA ILE A 207 2.55 12.56 -5.24
C ILE A 207 1.71 11.38 -4.74
N ALA A 208 1.72 10.24 -5.45
CA ALA A 208 0.98 9.05 -5.06
C ALA A 208 1.38 8.55 -3.66
N THR A 209 2.69 8.63 -3.35
CA THR A 209 3.20 8.26 -2.03
C THR A 209 2.65 9.18 -0.94
N ILE A 210 2.70 10.51 -1.12
CA ILE A 210 2.16 11.47 -0.14
C ILE A 210 0.66 11.24 0.06
N VAL A 211 -0.12 11.13 -1.01
CA VAL A 211 -1.56 10.87 -0.96
C VAL A 211 -1.86 9.59 -0.21
N LYS A 212 -1.09 8.53 -0.47
CA LYS A 212 -1.25 7.24 0.21
C LYS A 212 -0.90 7.30 1.69
N LEU A 213 0.15 8.04 2.08
CA LEU A 213 0.51 8.23 3.48
C LEU A 213 -0.58 9.02 4.22
N THR A 214 -1.14 10.06 3.60
CA THR A 214 -2.28 10.82 4.13
C THR A 214 -3.49 9.91 4.37
N ARG A 215 -3.81 9.06 3.38
CA ARG A 215 -4.90 8.08 3.50
C ARG A 215 -4.63 7.05 4.59
N ALA A 216 -3.40 6.59 4.75
CA ALA A 216 -3.03 5.62 5.78
C ALA A 216 -3.22 6.16 7.21
N LEU A 217 -3.10 7.46 7.44
CA LEU A 217 -3.41 8.08 8.74
C LEU A 217 -4.89 7.95 9.12
N MET A 218 -5.78 7.79 8.15
CA MET A 218 -7.21 7.58 8.39
C MET A 218 -7.51 6.25 9.11
N ILE A 219 -6.52 5.37 9.26
CA ILE A 219 -6.67 4.15 10.07
C ILE A 219 -7.02 4.48 11.54
N LEU A 220 -6.52 5.59 12.06
CA LEU A 220 -6.75 6.00 13.45
C LEU A 220 -8.24 6.32 13.72
N PRO A 221 -8.85 7.31 13.01
CA PRO A 221 -10.25 7.60 13.21
C PRO A 221 -11.16 6.44 12.81
N ALA A 222 -10.80 5.66 11.76
CA ALA A 222 -11.60 4.52 11.34
C ALA A 222 -11.63 3.40 12.42
N CYS A 223 -10.49 3.06 13.02
CA CYS A 223 -10.44 2.09 14.12
C CYS A 223 -11.15 2.60 15.38
N LEU A 224 -11.10 3.91 15.66
CA LEU A 224 -11.85 4.51 16.75
C LEU A 224 -13.36 4.36 16.55
N ILE A 225 -13.85 4.72 15.37
CA ILE A 225 -15.27 4.59 15.01
C ILE A 225 -15.70 3.12 15.10
N LEU A 226 -14.89 2.20 14.55
CA LEU A 226 -15.18 0.77 14.60
C LEU A 226 -15.25 0.26 16.06
N SER A 227 -14.32 0.68 16.91
CA SER A 227 -14.31 0.34 18.34
C SER A 227 -15.54 0.84 19.08
N LEU A 228 -15.99 2.06 18.76
CA LEU A 228 -17.22 2.62 19.35
C LEU A 228 -18.49 1.86 18.90
N ILE A 229 -18.54 1.48 17.61
CA ILE A 229 -19.64 0.67 17.07
C ILE A 229 -19.67 -0.69 17.76
N GLU A 230 -18.54 -1.35 17.90
CA GLU A 230 -18.45 -2.67 18.48
C GLU A 230 -18.73 -2.67 20.00
N ALA A 231 -18.27 -1.65 20.72
CA ALA A 231 -18.59 -1.46 22.15
C ALA A 231 -20.10 -1.28 22.36
N ARG A 232 -20.80 -0.58 21.47
CA ARG A 232 -22.26 -0.45 21.51
C ARG A 232 -23.00 -1.77 21.25
N ARG A 233 -22.47 -2.59 20.32
CA ARG A 233 -23.06 -3.90 19.98
C ARG A 233 -22.93 -4.90 21.14
N GLN A 234 -21.79 -4.94 21.79
CA GLN A 234 -21.49 -5.96 22.81
C GLN A 234 -21.98 -5.60 24.23
N LYS A 235 -22.50 -4.40 24.49
CA LYS A 235 -22.93 -3.91 25.83
C LYS A 235 -21.89 -4.12 26.96
N LYS A 236 -20.61 -4.39 26.62
CA LYS A 236 -19.51 -4.60 27.56
C LYS A 236 -18.42 -3.57 27.31
N SER A 237 -17.85 -3.08 28.42
CA SER A 237 -16.75 -2.11 28.44
C SER A 237 -15.61 -2.52 27.50
N GLY A 238 -15.24 -1.59 26.63
CA GLY A 238 -14.29 -1.84 25.56
C GLY A 238 -12.91 -2.26 26.04
N GLU A 239 -12.36 -3.26 25.37
CA GLU A 239 -10.92 -3.51 25.40
C GLU A 239 -10.22 -2.26 24.86
N SER A 240 -9.20 -1.78 25.56
CA SER A 240 -8.45 -0.60 25.15
C SER A 240 -7.69 -0.87 23.86
N VAL A 241 -7.99 -0.09 22.83
CA VAL A 241 -7.28 -0.14 21.56
C VAL A 241 -5.82 0.26 21.77
N ASN A 242 -4.89 -0.60 21.41
CA ASN A 242 -3.46 -0.31 21.54
C ASN A 242 -2.97 0.58 20.39
N TRP A 243 -3.14 1.89 20.51
CA TRP A 243 -2.80 2.91 19.53
C TRP A 243 -1.33 2.85 19.08
N LYS A 244 -0.40 2.45 19.96
CA LYS A 244 1.02 2.31 19.62
C LYS A 244 1.29 1.22 18.57
N LYS A 245 0.44 0.19 18.49
CA LYS A 245 0.56 -0.87 17.48
C LYS A 245 -0.09 -0.49 16.15
N ILE A 246 -1.09 0.38 16.18
CA ILE A 246 -1.85 0.80 14.99
C ILE A 246 -1.14 1.95 14.26
N PHE A 247 -0.45 2.83 14.99
CA PHE A 247 0.17 4.02 14.39
C PHE A 247 1.36 3.63 13.49
N PRO A 248 1.33 4.00 12.20
CA PRO A 248 2.41 3.67 11.26
C PRO A 248 3.60 4.61 11.44
N MET A 249 4.50 4.27 12.38
CA MET A 249 5.65 5.10 12.79
C MET A 249 6.55 5.57 11.64
N PHE A 250 6.61 4.83 10.52
CA PHE A 250 7.40 5.24 9.37
C PHE A 250 6.88 6.52 8.71
N ILE A 251 5.56 6.81 8.82
CA ILE A 251 4.97 8.06 8.32
C ILE A 251 5.49 9.25 9.15
N LEU A 252 5.56 9.09 10.48
CA LEU A 252 6.14 10.12 11.34
C LEU A 252 7.60 10.42 10.94
N TRP A 253 8.40 9.37 10.73
CA TRP A 253 9.79 9.54 10.31
C TRP A 253 9.92 10.14 8.91
N PHE A 254 9.01 9.82 7.98
CA PHE A 254 8.93 10.49 6.67
C PHE A 254 8.67 12.00 6.83
N LEU A 255 7.71 12.39 7.68
CA LEU A 255 7.42 13.80 7.95
C LEU A 255 8.62 14.51 8.62
N VAL A 256 9.24 13.86 9.60
CA VAL A 256 10.45 14.39 10.23
C VAL A 256 11.56 14.61 9.21
N ALA A 257 11.79 13.65 8.30
CA ALA A 257 12.79 13.77 7.23
C ALA A 257 12.48 14.96 6.31
N SER A 258 11.22 15.15 5.91
CA SER A 258 10.83 16.30 5.06
C SER A 258 10.96 17.65 5.78
N VAL A 259 10.68 17.71 7.08
CA VAL A 259 10.93 18.92 7.90
C VAL A 259 12.42 19.22 8.00
N VAL A 260 13.25 18.23 8.31
CA VAL A 260 14.71 18.37 8.42
C VAL A 260 15.32 18.91 7.13
N THR A 261 14.82 18.44 5.97
CA THR A 261 15.22 18.98 4.66
C THR A 261 14.74 20.41 4.45
N SER A 262 13.49 20.72 4.82
CA SER A 262 12.89 22.05 4.64
C SER A 262 13.56 23.14 5.48
N VAL A 263 14.01 22.79 6.69
CA VAL A 263 14.73 23.72 7.59
C VAL A 263 16.20 23.88 7.17
N GLY A 264 16.68 23.07 6.21
CA GLY A 264 18.07 23.17 5.71
C GLY A 264 19.11 22.48 6.60
N ILE A 265 18.67 21.66 7.56
CA ILE A 265 19.59 20.85 8.40
C ILE A 265 20.20 19.73 7.56
N PHE A 266 19.43 19.17 6.59
CA PHE A 266 19.93 18.17 5.66
C PHE A 266 20.64 18.84 4.49
N PRO A 267 21.95 18.60 4.29
CA PRO A 267 22.70 19.25 3.22
C PRO A 267 22.17 18.86 1.84
N LYS A 268 22.02 19.84 0.95
CA LYS A 268 21.47 19.63 -0.41
C LYS A 268 22.28 18.64 -1.24
N GLU A 269 23.57 18.54 -0.99
CA GLU A 269 24.51 17.61 -1.63
C GLU A 269 24.16 16.14 -1.36
N PHE A 270 23.46 15.85 -0.26
CA PHE A 270 23.04 14.48 0.10
C PHE A 270 21.69 14.08 -0.47
N ILE A 271 20.90 15.02 -1.00
CA ILE A 271 19.57 14.71 -1.60
C ILE A 271 19.67 13.66 -2.72
N PRO A 272 20.62 13.72 -3.68
CA PRO A 272 20.78 12.69 -4.69
C PRO A 272 21.07 11.30 -4.10
N TYR A 273 21.86 11.24 -3.03
CA TYR A 273 22.16 9.96 -2.34
C TYR A 273 20.93 9.42 -1.61
N ALA A 274 20.12 10.28 -0.99
CA ALA A 274 18.86 9.88 -0.38
C ALA A 274 17.87 9.35 -1.44
N LYS A 275 17.79 9.99 -2.60
CA LYS A 275 16.99 9.53 -3.74
C LYS A 275 17.46 8.18 -4.26
N LEU A 276 18.76 7.99 -4.42
CA LEU A 276 19.36 6.73 -4.82
C LEU A 276 19.09 5.62 -3.81
N ALA A 277 19.29 5.90 -2.53
CA ALA A 277 19.02 4.96 -1.44
C ALA A 277 17.52 4.56 -1.43
N SER A 278 16.60 5.53 -1.56
CA SER A 278 15.17 5.26 -1.68
C SER A 278 14.86 4.33 -2.86
N LYS A 279 15.39 4.62 -4.07
CA LYS A 279 15.21 3.79 -5.28
C LYS A 279 15.63 2.34 -5.03
N TRP A 280 16.84 2.12 -4.48
CA TRP A 280 17.35 0.76 -4.24
C TRP A 280 16.59 0.02 -3.14
N LEU A 281 16.35 0.67 -2.00
CA LEU A 281 15.58 0.08 -0.91
C LEU A 281 14.17 -0.30 -1.38
N MET A 282 13.56 0.54 -2.22
CA MET A 282 12.26 0.29 -2.82
C MET A 282 12.27 -0.91 -3.75
N ALA A 283 13.24 -1.01 -4.67
CA ALA A 283 13.36 -2.14 -5.57
C ALA A 283 13.55 -3.46 -4.81
N ILE A 284 14.38 -3.48 -3.77
CA ILE A 284 14.58 -4.65 -2.91
C ILE A 284 13.29 -5.03 -2.17
N ALA A 285 12.58 -4.01 -1.64
CA ALA A 285 11.32 -4.23 -0.95
C ALA A 285 10.24 -4.80 -1.87
N LEU A 286 10.11 -4.25 -3.08
CA LEU A 286 9.13 -4.69 -4.08
C LEU A 286 9.43 -6.10 -4.60
N ALA A 287 10.70 -6.47 -4.77
CA ALA A 287 11.10 -7.84 -5.05
C ALA A 287 10.68 -8.79 -3.90
N GLY A 288 10.87 -8.35 -2.64
CA GLY A 288 10.41 -9.10 -1.47
C GLY A 288 8.89 -9.25 -1.40
N ILE A 289 8.15 -8.22 -1.78
CA ILE A 289 6.68 -8.26 -1.89
C ILE A 289 6.27 -9.23 -2.99
N GLY A 290 6.89 -9.18 -4.17
CA GLY A 290 6.66 -10.13 -5.25
C GLY A 290 6.86 -11.58 -4.78
N CYS A 291 7.92 -11.86 -4.00
CA CYS A 291 8.17 -13.18 -3.41
C CYS A 291 7.10 -13.67 -2.41
N GLN A 292 6.24 -12.79 -1.92
CA GLN A 292 5.11 -13.16 -1.02
C GLN A 292 3.82 -13.45 -1.79
N VAL A 293 3.77 -13.15 -3.07
CA VAL A 293 2.60 -13.37 -3.91
C VAL A 293 2.46 -14.85 -4.25
N SER A 294 1.32 -15.44 -3.90
CA SER A 294 0.96 -16.81 -4.22
C SER A 294 -0.31 -16.85 -5.05
N PHE A 295 -0.24 -17.39 -6.26
CA PHE A 295 -1.44 -17.60 -7.09
C PHE A 295 -2.43 -18.59 -6.46
N LYS A 296 -1.92 -19.51 -5.63
CA LYS A 296 -2.75 -20.46 -4.89
C LYS A 296 -3.67 -19.75 -3.90
N SER A 297 -3.15 -18.77 -3.15
CA SER A 297 -3.92 -18.00 -2.17
C SER A 297 -5.09 -17.22 -2.80
N PHE A 298 -4.95 -16.78 -4.06
CA PHE A 298 -6.04 -16.10 -4.77
C PHE A 298 -7.18 -17.06 -5.11
N ARG A 299 -6.85 -18.31 -5.44
CA ARG A 299 -7.82 -19.34 -5.72
C ARG A 299 -8.61 -19.74 -4.47
N GLU A 300 -7.94 -19.73 -3.32
CA GLU A 300 -8.52 -20.08 -2.01
C GLU A 300 -9.40 -18.96 -1.43
N ALA A 301 -9.21 -17.69 -1.85
CA ALA A 301 -10.00 -16.55 -1.37
C ALA A 301 -11.51 -16.68 -1.64
N GLY A 302 -11.89 -17.43 -2.68
CA GLY A 302 -13.29 -17.67 -3.02
C GLY A 302 -13.95 -16.55 -3.82
N ALA A 303 -15.02 -16.89 -4.56
CA ALA A 303 -15.63 -15.96 -5.50
C ALA A 303 -16.34 -14.77 -4.85
N LYS A 304 -17.01 -14.98 -3.70
CA LYS A 304 -17.78 -13.92 -3.04
C LYS A 304 -16.92 -12.78 -2.46
N PRO A 305 -15.83 -13.06 -1.69
CA PRO A 305 -14.90 -12.01 -1.25
C PRO A 305 -14.25 -11.29 -2.42
N ILE A 306 -13.83 -12.00 -3.46
CA ILE A 306 -13.23 -11.42 -4.66
C ILE A 306 -14.23 -10.50 -5.38
N ALA A 307 -15.50 -10.92 -5.56
CA ALA A 307 -16.51 -10.07 -6.17
C ALA A 307 -16.81 -8.82 -5.35
N THR A 308 -16.85 -8.93 -4.01
CA THR A 308 -17.00 -7.78 -3.12
C THR A 308 -15.80 -6.84 -3.23
N GLY A 309 -14.58 -7.39 -3.21
CA GLY A 309 -13.35 -6.63 -3.40
C GLY A 309 -13.30 -5.92 -4.75
N LEU A 310 -13.66 -6.59 -5.83
CA LEU A 310 -13.75 -6.03 -7.19
C LEU A 310 -14.71 -4.85 -7.25
N ALA A 311 -15.93 -5.03 -6.76
CA ALA A 311 -16.94 -3.97 -6.77
C ALA A 311 -16.48 -2.76 -5.94
N THR A 312 -15.91 -3.01 -4.77
CA THR A 312 -15.41 -1.95 -3.90
C THR A 312 -14.24 -1.19 -4.54
N TRP A 313 -13.28 -1.92 -5.10
CA TRP A 313 -12.12 -1.35 -5.77
C TRP A 313 -12.52 -0.54 -7.01
N PHE A 314 -13.44 -1.07 -7.82
CA PHE A 314 -13.98 -0.36 -8.99
C PHE A 314 -14.68 0.94 -8.60
N VAL A 315 -15.56 0.89 -7.59
CA VAL A 315 -16.27 2.09 -7.10
C VAL A 315 -15.30 3.13 -6.56
N VAL A 316 -14.27 2.72 -5.81
CA VAL A 316 -13.23 3.63 -5.32
C VAL A 316 -12.48 4.30 -6.47
N GLY A 317 -12.07 3.52 -7.49
CA GLY A 317 -11.40 4.05 -8.67
C GLY A 317 -12.27 5.02 -9.47
N ALA A 318 -13.52 4.63 -9.73
CA ALA A 318 -14.49 5.48 -10.42
C ALA A 318 -14.80 6.76 -9.64
N THR A 319 -14.97 6.68 -8.33
CA THR A 319 -15.20 7.84 -7.45
C THR A 319 -14.00 8.78 -7.46
N SER A 320 -12.78 8.25 -7.40
CA SER A 320 -11.57 9.06 -7.47
C SER A 320 -11.48 9.82 -8.78
N LEU A 321 -11.70 9.16 -9.92
CA LEU A 321 -11.72 9.80 -11.23
C LEU A 321 -12.83 10.84 -11.35
N PHE A 322 -14.03 10.50 -10.89
CA PHE A 322 -15.19 11.40 -10.95
C PHE A 322 -14.89 12.72 -10.21
N ILE A 323 -14.38 12.65 -8.99
CA ILE A 323 -14.07 13.86 -8.20
C ILE A 323 -12.99 14.68 -8.90
N GLN A 324 -11.94 14.05 -9.42
CA GLN A 324 -10.88 14.77 -10.13
C GLN A 324 -11.38 15.50 -11.37
N TYR A 325 -12.24 14.87 -12.16
CA TYR A 325 -12.73 15.46 -13.41
C TYR A 325 -13.84 16.50 -13.23
N PHE A 326 -14.69 16.34 -12.21
CA PHE A 326 -15.90 17.16 -12.09
C PHE A 326 -15.89 18.12 -10.89
N VAL A 327 -15.07 17.87 -9.88
CA VAL A 327 -15.06 18.67 -8.65
C VAL A 327 -13.78 19.48 -8.47
N MET A 328 -12.64 18.95 -8.93
CA MET A 328 -11.32 19.58 -8.76
C MET A 328 -10.84 20.35 -10.02
N LYS A 329 -11.75 20.72 -10.90
CA LYS A 329 -11.46 21.57 -12.06
C LYS A 329 -11.13 22.99 -11.68
#